data_67e0c585e0fe728aa5e40850730500d3
#
_entry.id   67e0c585e0fe728aa5e40850730500d3
#
_cell.length_a   1.000
_cell.length_b   1.000
_cell.length_c   1.000
_cell.angle_alpha   90.00
_cell.angle_beta   90.00
_cell.angle_gamma   90.00
#
_symmetry.space_group_name_H-M   'P 1'
#
loop_
_entity.id
_entity.type
_entity.pdbx_description
1 polymer ?
#
loop_
_entity_poly.entity_id
_entity_poly.type
_entity_poly.pdbx_seq_one_letter_code
_entity_poly.pdbx_strand_id
1 'polypeptide(L)'
;MKKFVSILIIICLVFGAAITYTGCGANDAAESETSPEPSAEPSESVDDTETETASVPQLDFEALYASHDADEVVMTMDGENVTWEEYFYWLYYSGVQVNNYINQMAANMSAYGMNVTWDDAADDTGISFKDYVVQLAEDNIRQIHSIKKFSAENDVTLTEDNLKAIEEQRKTDMVNLCGEEVSDEEFAEFLKSTYYLPIKVYDDMNEINYLYQNCFAKLYGEDGEKLSDEKAEAYLKDSGYMNAAHILFMTVDPSTDEALDDETIAEKKALADKFAAELAGITDTEKLQERFAEIKDEYCEDTGKEAYPDGYIFTPGTMVTEFEDTVNALEDYQVSEPVESRYGYHIIMRLPLTIDTVLKTSDSGTPLTARALAANQEYGEKLDACNDGIEIVYTDAFTGFGIADYIK
;
A
#
# COMPACT_ATOMS: atom_id res chain seq x y z
N MET A 1 1.70 10.03 15.75
CA MET A 1 1.60 9.73 14.32
C MET A 1 0.44 8.78 14.16
N LYS A 2 -0.69 9.26 13.66
CA LYS A 2 -1.86 8.40 13.40
C LYS A 2 -1.50 7.49 12.23
N LYS A 3 -1.48 6.18 12.46
CA LYS A 3 -1.30 5.19 11.40
C LYS A 3 -2.50 5.32 10.48
N PHE A 4 -2.30 5.78 9.24
CA PHE A 4 -3.23 5.53 8.15
C PHE A 4 -3.24 4.01 7.96
N VAL A 5 -4.24 3.36 8.49
CA VAL A 5 -4.60 2.03 8.02
C VAL A 5 -5.14 2.26 6.62
N SER A 6 -4.30 2.06 5.61
CA SER A 6 -4.78 2.00 4.25
C SER A 6 -5.83 0.92 4.20
N ILE A 7 -7.09 1.35 4.05
CA ILE A 7 -8.21 0.46 3.73
C ILE A 7 -7.97 -0.02 2.31
N LEU A 8 -7.00 -0.90 2.14
CA LEU A 8 -6.88 -1.70 0.96
C LEU A 8 -7.73 -2.94 1.23
N ILE A 9 -9.01 -2.85 0.87
CA ILE A 9 -9.85 -4.05 0.77
C ILE A 9 -9.23 -4.87 -0.34
N ILE A 10 -8.33 -5.76 0.04
CA ILE A 10 -7.75 -6.72 -0.88
C ILE A 10 -8.80 -7.82 -1.08
N ILE A 11 -9.78 -7.54 -1.93
CA ILE A 11 -10.65 -8.55 -2.50
C ILE A 11 -9.93 -9.16 -3.72
N CYS A 12 -8.72 -9.63 -3.49
CA CYS A 12 -8.01 -10.51 -4.44
C CYS A 12 -7.67 -11.82 -3.73
N LEU A 13 -8.67 -12.48 -3.08
CA LEU A 13 -8.25 -13.44 -2.09
C LEU A 13 -8.98 -14.76 -2.06
N VAL A 14 -9.56 -15.15 -3.15
CA VAL A 14 -9.90 -16.57 -3.27
C VAL A 14 -8.81 -17.32 -4.03
N PHE A 15 -7.91 -16.66 -4.78
CA PHE A 15 -6.99 -17.37 -5.65
C PHE A 15 -5.54 -16.86 -5.59
N GLY A 16 -4.71 -17.60 -4.87
CA GLY A 16 -3.33 -17.91 -5.19
C GLY A 16 -2.43 -16.80 -5.76
N ALA A 17 -2.34 -15.64 -5.12
CA ALA A 17 -1.15 -14.82 -5.26
C ALA A 17 -0.55 -14.67 -3.85
N ALA A 18 0.62 -15.26 -3.64
CA ALA A 18 1.44 -14.97 -2.48
C ALA A 18 1.71 -13.47 -2.48
N ILE A 19 0.94 -12.73 -1.67
CA ILE A 19 1.23 -11.33 -1.41
C ILE A 19 2.45 -11.33 -0.49
N THR A 20 3.61 -11.12 -1.10
CA THR A 20 4.80 -10.75 -0.36
C THR A 20 4.54 -9.36 0.22
N TYR A 21 4.33 -9.30 1.51
CA TYR A 21 4.39 -8.08 2.29
C TYR A 21 5.84 -7.57 2.21
N THR A 22 6.13 -6.73 1.23
CA THR A 22 7.34 -5.91 1.27
C THR A 22 7.04 -4.72 2.14
N GLY A 23 7.47 -4.80 3.39
CA GLY A 23 7.59 -3.63 4.25
C GLY A 23 8.42 -2.58 3.53
N CYS A 24 7.95 -1.33 3.52
CA CYS A 24 8.69 -0.18 3.05
C CYS A 24 10.02 -0.06 3.81
N GLY A 25 11.08 -0.51 3.16
CA GLY A 25 12.45 -0.18 3.46
C GLY A 25 13.09 0.13 2.12
N ALA A 26 13.40 1.40 1.90
CA ALA A 26 14.12 1.85 0.73
C ALA A 26 15.46 1.11 0.62
N ASN A 27 15.74 0.55 -0.57
CA ASN A 27 17.01 0.73 -1.28
C ASN A 27 17.04 -0.04 -2.59
N ASP A 28 17.25 0.74 -3.61
CA ASP A 28 17.91 0.61 -4.89
C ASP A 28 18.22 -0.76 -5.52
N ALA A 29 17.72 -0.79 -6.74
CA ALA A 29 18.27 -1.27 -8.00
C ALA A 29 19.63 -1.99 -8.02
N ALA A 30 19.67 -3.12 -8.70
CA ALA A 30 20.44 -3.32 -9.94
C ALA A 30 20.24 -4.75 -10.46
N GLU A 31 19.79 -4.83 -11.68
CA GLU A 31 19.93 -6.02 -12.52
C GLU A 31 21.43 -6.33 -12.78
N SER A 32 21.82 -7.58 -12.72
CA SER A 32 22.79 -8.09 -13.68
C SER A 32 22.77 -9.62 -13.73
N GLU A 33 22.77 -10.07 -14.94
CA GLU A 33 22.77 -11.44 -15.42
C GLU A 33 24.03 -12.24 -15.05
N THR A 34 23.83 -13.53 -15.29
CA THR A 34 24.79 -14.60 -15.61
C THR A 34 25.27 -15.49 -14.49
N SER A 35 24.77 -16.71 -14.62
CA SER A 35 25.36 -17.96 -14.12
C SER A 35 26.80 -18.16 -14.59
N PRO A 36 27.64 -18.83 -13.81
CA PRO A 36 28.03 -20.18 -14.26
C PRO A 36 28.06 -21.21 -13.10
N GLU A 37 27.74 -22.44 -13.44
CA GLU A 37 28.04 -23.64 -12.66
C GLU A 37 29.51 -23.73 -12.28
N PRO A 38 29.80 -24.32 -11.13
CA PRO A 38 30.96 -25.19 -11.02
C PRO A 38 30.62 -26.60 -10.54
N SER A 39 31.05 -27.54 -11.31
CA SER A 39 31.27 -28.91 -10.93
C SER A 39 32.33 -28.97 -9.80
N ALA A 40 32.07 -29.74 -8.75
CA ALA A 40 33.10 -30.33 -7.90
C ALA A 40 32.57 -31.54 -7.17
N GLU A 41 33.33 -32.58 -7.18
CA GLU A 41 33.17 -33.89 -6.56
C GLU A 41 33.22 -33.87 -5.03
N PRO A 42 32.86 -34.99 -4.35
CA PRO A 42 32.44 -35.03 -2.94
C PRO A 42 33.63 -35.18 -1.97
N SER A 43 33.57 -34.50 -0.85
CA SER A 43 34.41 -34.79 0.31
C SER A 43 33.56 -35.00 1.55
N GLU A 44 33.68 -36.21 2.05
CA GLU A 44 33.56 -36.77 3.39
C GLU A 44 32.65 -36.13 4.45
N SER A 45 31.77 -36.99 4.93
CA SER A 45 31.04 -37.07 6.21
C SER A 45 31.39 -36.03 7.28
N VAL A 46 30.41 -35.18 7.56
CA VAL A 46 30.27 -34.50 8.84
C VAL A 46 28.98 -35.00 9.52
N ASP A 47 29.18 -35.41 10.75
CA ASP A 47 28.26 -35.94 11.74
C ASP A 47 26.86 -35.26 11.69
N ASP A 48 25.82 -36.04 11.36
CA ASP A 48 24.42 -35.67 11.44
C ASP A 48 24.03 -35.49 12.91
N THR A 49 24.30 -34.33 13.47
CA THR A 49 23.50 -33.81 14.55
C THR A 49 22.30 -33.12 13.89
N GLU A 50 21.20 -33.85 13.74
CA GLU A 50 19.89 -33.29 13.49
C GLU A 50 19.63 -32.23 14.57
N THR A 51 19.85 -30.97 14.22
CA THR A 51 19.28 -29.87 14.98
C THR A 51 17.79 -29.94 14.65
N GLU A 52 16.98 -30.51 15.56
CA GLU A 52 15.54 -30.35 15.56
C GLU A 52 15.27 -28.85 15.55
N THR A 53 15.01 -28.30 14.37
CA THR A 53 14.39 -26.98 14.27
C THR A 53 13.03 -27.13 14.90
N ALA A 54 12.85 -26.60 16.10
CA ALA A 54 11.56 -26.59 16.78
C ALA A 54 10.54 -25.96 15.82
N SER A 55 9.60 -26.78 15.35
CA SER A 55 8.52 -26.30 14.51
C SER A 55 7.67 -25.32 15.32
N VAL A 56 7.35 -24.19 14.75
CA VAL A 56 6.41 -23.23 15.37
C VAL A 56 5.07 -23.97 15.54
N PRO A 57 4.46 -23.93 16.75
CA PRO A 57 3.12 -24.48 16.95
C PRO A 57 2.13 -23.93 15.92
N GLN A 58 1.24 -24.77 15.43
CA GLN A 58 0.27 -24.42 14.40
C GLN A 58 -1.13 -24.28 15.00
N LEU A 59 -1.97 -23.42 14.42
CA LEU A 59 -3.36 -23.30 14.81
C LEU A 59 -4.17 -24.48 14.25
N ASP A 60 -4.83 -25.22 15.14
CA ASP A 60 -5.72 -26.34 14.79
C ASP A 60 -7.10 -25.82 14.40
N PHE A 61 -7.25 -25.46 13.13
CA PHE A 61 -8.49 -24.90 12.58
C PHE A 61 -9.66 -25.89 12.64
N GLU A 62 -9.43 -27.19 12.51
CA GLU A 62 -10.49 -28.19 12.58
C GLU A 62 -11.08 -28.26 13.99
N ALA A 63 -10.23 -28.34 15.01
CA ALA A 63 -10.67 -28.32 16.39
C ALA A 63 -11.33 -27.00 16.78
N LEU A 64 -10.81 -25.88 16.27
CA LEU A 64 -11.37 -24.55 16.50
C LEU A 64 -12.75 -24.41 15.84
N TYR A 65 -12.94 -24.86 14.60
CA TYR A 65 -14.24 -24.84 13.93
C TYR A 65 -15.30 -25.66 14.67
N ALA A 66 -14.89 -26.83 15.14
CA ALA A 66 -15.78 -27.76 15.87
C ALA A 66 -16.11 -27.31 17.30
N SER A 67 -15.58 -26.20 17.80
CA SER A 67 -15.82 -25.70 19.16
C SER A 67 -17.21 -25.11 19.38
N HIS A 68 -17.87 -24.67 18.32
CA HIS A 68 -19.22 -24.08 18.34
C HIS A 68 -20.07 -24.59 17.17
N ASP A 69 -21.39 -24.47 17.31
CA ASP A 69 -22.32 -24.76 16.21
C ASP A 69 -22.24 -23.65 15.14
N ALA A 70 -22.27 -24.02 13.86
CA ALA A 70 -22.08 -23.10 12.74
C ALA A 70 -23.05 -21.90 12.73
N ASP A 71 -24.29 -22.12 13.14
CA ASP A 71 -25.36 -21.13 13.20
C ASP A 71 -25.49 -20.43 14.57
N GLU A 72 -24.61 -20.76 15.53
CA GLU A 72 -24.58 -20.09 16.82
C GLU A 72 -24.24 -18.60 16.66
N VAL A 73 -25.07 -17.73 17.22
CA VAL A 73 -24.78 -16.30 17.25
C VAL A 73 -23.72 -16.02 18.32
N VAL A 74 -22.56 -15.57 17.89
CA VAL A 74 -21.42 -15.29 18.79
C VAL A 74 -21.36 -13.82 19.24
N MET A 75 -21.82 -12.91 18.41
CA MET A 75 -21.92 -11.49 18.72
C MET A 75 -22.97 -10.79 17.83
N THR A 76 -23.23 -9.52 18.13
CA THR A 76 -23.92 -8.63 17.19
C THR A 76 -23.03 -7.43 16.87
N MET A 77 -23.10 -6.95 15.63
CA MET A 77 -22.49 -5.70 15.18
C MET A 77 -23.61 -4.77 14.70
N ASP A 78 -23.75 -3.60 15.34
CA ASP A 78 -24.90 -2.68 15.16
C ASP A 78 -26.27 -3.37 15.24
N GLY A 79 -26.40 -4.40 16.09
CA GLY A 79 -27.62 -5.16 16.26
C GLY A 79 -27.86 -6.28 15.24
N GLU A 80 -27.01 -6.43 14.23
CA GLU A 80 -27.03 -7.55 13.28
C GLU A 80 -26.26 -8.74 13.85
N ASN A 81 -26.84 -9.94 13.74
CA ASN A 81 -26.22 -11.14 14.24
C ASN A 81 -25.02 -11.55 13.38
N VAL A 82 -23.92 -11.91 14.05
CA VAL A 82 -22.76 -12.57 13.48
C VAL A 82 -22.76 -14.02 13.98
N THR A 83 -22.82 -14.98 13.06
CA THR A 83 -22.79 -16.41 13.39
C THR A 83 -21.37 -16.91 13.57
N TRP A 84 -21.22 -18.08 14.24
CA TRP A 84 -19.92 -18.72 14.39
C TRP A 84 -19.24 -18.99 13.04
N GLU A 85 -19.98 -19.50 12.05
CA GLU A 85 -19.35 -19.79 10.74
C GLU A 85 -18.87 -18.52 10.02
N GLU A 86 -19.56 -17.37 10.16
CA GLU A 86 -19.11 -16.08 9.63
C GLU A 86 -17.86 -15.59 10.36
N TYR A 87 -17.87 -15.66 11.69
CA TYR A 87 -16.73 -15.27 12.51
C TYR A 87 -15.52 -16.19 12.29
N PHE A 88 -15.76 -17.52 12.23
CA PHE A 88 -14.72 -18.51 12.03
C PHE A 88 -14.01 -18.35 10.68
N TYR A 89 -14.73 -18.03 9.60
CA TYR A 89 -14.09 -17.75 8.31
C TYR A 89 -13.00 -16.68 8.45
N TRP A 90 -13.29 -15.59 9.15
CA TRP A 90 -12.34 -14.50 9.33
C TRP A 90 -11.21 -14.87 10.31
N LEU A 91 -11.49 -15.71 11.31
CA LEU A 91 -10.43 -16.31 12.14
C LEU A 91 -9.51 -17.22 11.34
N TYR A 92 -10.07 -18.06 10.47
CA TYR A 92 -9.31 -18.93 9.58
C TYR A 92 -8.44 -18.10 8.64
N TYR A 93 -9.03 -17.15 7.96
CA TYR A 93 -8.34 -16.26 7.05
C TYR A 93 -7.17 -15.51 7.72
N SER A 94 -7.43 -14.84 8.83
CA SER A 94 -6.42 -14.11 9.60
C SER A 94 -5.38 -15.04 10.21
N GLY A 95 -5.83 -16.19 10.73
CA GLY A 95 -4.96 -17.20 11.34
C GLY A 95 -3.96 -17.81 10.37
N VAL A 96 -4.37 -18.10 9.13
CA VAL A 96 -3.46 -18.59 8.08
C VAL A 96 -2.39 -17.53 7.75
N GLN A 97 -2.76 -16.27 7.63
CA GLN A 97 -1.81 -15.22 7.32
C GLN A 97 -0.80 -15.00 8.46
N VAL A 98 -1.29 -14.87 9.69
CA VAL A 98 -0.43 -14.69 10.86
C VAL A 98 0.48 -15.89 11.07
N ASN A 99 -0.04 -17.11 10.90
CA ASN A 99 0.75 -18.34 10.99
C ASN A 99 1.89 -18.36 9.95
N ASN A 100 1.60 -18.00 8.70
CA ASN A 100 2.63 -17.90 7.66
C ASN A 100 3.68 -16.83 7.99
N TYR A 101 3.25 -15.70 8.53
CA TYR A 101 4.16 -14.64 8.97
C TYR A 101 5.08 -15.09 10.12
N ILE A 102 4.52 -15.75 11.15
CA ILE A 102 5.30 -16.30 12.27
C ILE A 102 6.32 -17.32 11.76
N ASN A 103 5.92 -18.23 10.85
CA ASN A 103 6.82 -19.21 10.26
C ASN A 103 7.97 -18.57 9.49
N GLN A 104 7.69 -17.54 8.71
CA GLN A 104 8.70 -16.77 7.97
C GLN A 104 9.66 -16.04 8.93
N MET A 105 9.12 -15.40 9.96
CA MET A 105 9.94 -14.75 11.00
C MET A 105 10.81 -15.77 11.74
N ALA A 106 10.24 -16.91 12.15
CA ALA A 106 10.97 -17.96 12.86
C ALA A 106 12.12 -18.50 12.01
N ALA A 107 11.91 -18.72 10.71
CA ALA A 107 12.95 -19.14 9.79
C ALA A 107 14.09 -18.12 9.70
N ASN A 108 13.76 -16.82 9.60
CA ASN A 108 14.75 -15.74 9.52
C ASN A 108 15.50 -15.55 10.85
N MET A 109 14.83 -15.68 11.99
CA MET A 109 15.36 -15.42 13.32
C MET A 109 16.15 -16.62 13.89
N SER A 110 15.87 -17.84 13.41
CA SER A 110 16.57 -19.05 13.85
C SER A 110 18.08 -18.99 13.62
N ALA A 111 18.50 -18.35 12.53
CA ALA A 111 19.93 -18.09 12.24
C ALA A 111 20.64 -17.24 13.32
N TYR A 112 19.87 -16.48 14.11
CA TYR A 112 20.36 -15.66 15.22
C TYR A 112 20.08 -16.27 16.58
N GLY A 113 19.58 -17.52 16.64
CA GLY A 113 19.24 -18.22 17.90
C GLY A 113 18.02 -17.66 18.63
N MET A 114 17.13 -16.94 17.90
CA MET A 114 15.89 -16.37 18.43
C MET A 114 14.71 -17.24 17.95
N ASN A 115 13.77 -17.49 18.86
CA ASN A 115 12.52 -18.16 18.55
C ASN A 115 11.39 -17.14 18.50
N VAL A 116 10.44 -17.33 17.57
CA VAL A 116 9.20 -16.56 17.47
C VAL A 116 8.04 -17.48 17.80
N THR A 117 7.12 -17.00 18.64
CA THR A 117 5.99 -17.76 19.14
C THR A 117 4.69 -16.97 19.01
N TRP A 118 3.56 -17.62 19.20
CA TRP A 118 2.24 -16.97 19.21
C TRP A 118 2.03 -15.97 20.37
N ASP A 119 2.86 -16.02 21.40
CA ASP A 119 2.82 -15.09 22.53
C ASP A 119 3.66 -13.83 22.32
N ASP A 120 4.46 -13.80 21.27
CA ASP A 120 5.25 -12.60 20.95
C ASP A 120 4.37 -11.48 20.40
N ALA A 121 4.85 -10.26 20.54
CA ALA A 121 4.14 -9.07 20.06
C ALA A 121 4.06 -9.05 18.53
N ALA A 122 2.85 -8.86 18.00
CA ALA A 122 2.59 -8.74 16.58
C ALA A 122 2.97 -7.35 16.03
N ASP A 123 2.88 -6.32 16.89
CA ASP A 123 3.18 -4.94 16.52
C ASP A 123 3.70 -4.10 17.71
N ASP A 124 3.88 -2.80 17.49
CA ASP A 124 4.37 -1.83 18.49
C ASP A 124 3.38 -1.60 19.65
N THR A 125 2.13 -2.07 19.55
CA THR A 125 1.14 -1.97 20.65
C THR A 125 1.38 -3.03 21.72
N GLY A 126 2.11 -4.09 21.37
CA GLY A 126 2.41 -5.22 22.24
C GLY A 126 1.30 -6.28 22.26
N ILE A 127 0.32 -6.22 21.36
CA ILE A 127 -0.67 -7.29 21.19
C ILE A 127 0.03 -8.58 20.75
N SER A 128 -0.33 -9.73 21.37
CA SER A 128 0.24 -11.01 20.96
C SER A 128 -0.29 -11.46 19.60
N PHE A 129 0.47 -12.28 18.86
CA PHE A 129 -0.02 -12.81 17.57
C PHE A 129 -1.35 -13.54 17.69
N LYS A 130 -1.58 -14.31 18.77
CA LYS A 130 -2.83 -15.01 19.01
C LYS A 130 -4.02 -14.06 19.22
N ASP A 131 -3.82 -12.96 19.94
CA ASP A 131 -4.86 -11.96 20.15
C ASP A 131 -5.06 -11.10 18.90
N TYR A 132 -4.00 -10.88 18.13
CA TYR A 132 -4.04 -10.16 16.87
C TYR A 132 -4.88 -10.88 15.80
N VAL A 133 -4.85 -12.23 15.74
CA VAL A 133 -5.75 -13.00 14.86
C VAL A 133 -7.21 -12.72 15.17
N VAL A 134 -7.58 -12.72 16.47
CA VAL A 134 -8.94 -12.41 16.93
C VAL A 134 -9.33 -10.98 16.53
N GLN A 135 -8.45 -10.02 16.79
CA GLN A 135 -8.67 -8.62 16.41
C GLN A 135 -8.86 -8.47 14.91
N LEU A 136 -8.00 -9.07 14.09
CA LEU A 136 -8.12 -9.02 12.63
C LEU A 136 -9.44 -9.60 12.13
N ALA A 137 -9.91 -10.70 12.71
CA ALA A 137 -11.19 -11.29 12.36
C ALA A 137 -12.35 -10.33 12.65
N GLU A 138 -12.36 -9.70 13.82
CA GLU A 138 -13.37 -8.70 14.19
C GLU A 138 -13.30 -7.46 13.32
N ASP A 139 -12.11 -6.97 13.00
CA ASP A 139 -11.91 -5.80 12.16
C ASP A 139 -12.42 -6.02 10.73
N ASN A 140 -12.22 -7.21 10.16
CA ASN A 140 -12.76 -7.57 8.84
C ASN A 140 -14.30 -7.56 8.82
N ILE A 141 -14.94 -8.16 9.83
CA ILE A 141 -16.40 -8.16 9.93
C ILE A 141 -16.93 -6.74 10.13
N ARG A 142 -16.31 -6.00 11.05
CA ARG A 142 -16.66 -4.61 11.33
C ARG A 142 -16.60 -3.72 10.09
N GLN A 143 -15.57 -3.94 9.24
CA GLN A 143 -15.41 -3.20 7.98
C GLN A 143 -16.57 -3.47 7.02
N ILE A 144 -17.01 -4.73 6.88
CA ILE A 144 -18.19 -5.08 6.07
C ILE A 144 -19.42 -4.34 6.57
N HIS A 145 -19.70 -4.42 7.88
CA HIS A 145 -20.83 -3.74 8.49
C HIS A 145 -20.74 -2.22 8.34
N SER A 146 -19.55 -1.63 8.49
CA SER A 146 -19.37 -0.17 8.36
C SER A 146 -19.64 0.32 6.94
N ILE A 147 -19.19 -0.41 5.89
CA ILE A 147 -19.45 -0.04 4.50
C ILE A 147 -20.94 -0.15 4.18
N LYS A 148 -21.61 -1.22 4.62
CA LYS A 148 -23.07 -1.39 4.45
C LYS A 148 -23.84 -0.27 5.14
N LYS A 149 -23.52 0.03 6.41
CA LYS A 149 -24.12 1.12 7.18
C LYS A 149 -23.88 2.47 6.52
N PHE A 150 -22.63 2.78 6.17
CA PHE A 150 -22.27 4.03 5.52
C PHE A 150 -23.01 4.20 4.18
N SER A 151 -23.16 3.13 3.40
CA SER A 151 -23.92 3.13 2.17
C SER A 151 -25.39 3.43 2.38
N ALA A 152 -26.00 2.78 3.38
CA ALA A 152 -27.39 3.01 3.75
C ALA A 152 -27.65 4.45 4.25
N GLU A 153 -26.75 4.98 5.10
CA GLU A 153 -26.83 6.37 5.61
C GLU A 153 -26.68 7.42 4.49
N ASN A 154 -26.03 7.06 3.39
CA ASN A 154 -25.88 7.92 2.22
C ASN A 154 -26.85 7.58 1.07
N ASP A 155 -27.88 6.78 1.31
CA ASP A 155 -28.84 6.34 0.28
C ASP A 155 -28.15 5.74 -0.96
N VAL A 156 -27.13 4.93 -0.77
CA VAL A 156 -26.40 4.21 -1.82
C VAL A 156 -26.80 2.75 -1.79
N THR A 157 -27.08 2.20 -2.98
CA THR A 157 -27.42 0.78 -3.18
C THR A 157 -26.65 0.25 -4.38
N LEU A 158 -26.65 -1.05 -4.53
CA LEU A 158 -26.15 -1.69 -5.75
C LEU A 158 -27.05 -1.34 -6.95
N THR A 159 -26.42 -1.04 -8.07
CA THR A 159 -27.10 -0.81 -9.34
C THR A 159 -27.42 -2.14 -10.05
N GLU A 160 -28.29 -2.10 -11.06
CA GLU A 160 -28.55 -3.30 -11.89
C GLU A 160 -27.27 -3.82 -12.57
N ASP A 161 -26.38 -2.91 -13.01
CA ASP A 161 -25.09 -3.28 -13.60
C ASP A 161 -24.15 -3.92 -12.58
N ASN A 162 -24.14 -3.44 -11.32
CA ASN A 162 -23.36 -4.07 -10.24
C ASN A 162 -23.87 -5.50 -9.99
N LEU A 163 -25.17 -5.69 -9.84
CA LEU A 163 -25.76 -7.01 -9.59
C LEU A 163 -25.43 -7.99 -10.72
N LYS A 164 -25.49 -7.52 -11.98
CA LYS A 164 -25.09 -8.32 -13.12
C LYS A 164 -23.61 -8.68 -13.11
N ALA A 165 -22.75 -7.73 -12.80
CA ALA A 165 -21.30 -7.97 -12.70
C ALA A 165 -20.97 -8.98 -11.59
N ILE A 166 -21.64 -8.90 -10.43
CA ILE A 166 -21.51 -9.86 -9.33
C ILE A 166 -21.94 -11.27 -9.78
N GLU A 167 -23.05 -11.38 -10.51
CA GLU A 167 -23.53 -12.67 -11.05
C GLU A 167 -22.52 -13.25 -12.07
N GLU A 168 -21.97 -12.44 -12.96
CA GLU A 168 -20.95 -12.85 -13.94
C GLU A 168 -19.65 -13.29 -13.24
N GLN A 169 -19.23 -12.56 -12.19
CA GLN A 169 -18.08 -12.93 -11.37
C GLN A 169 -18.31 -14.28 -10.68
N ARG A 170 -19.49 -14.50 -10.08
CA ARG A 170 -19.83 -15.77 -9.43
C ARG A 170 -19.73 -16.96 -10.41
N LYS A 171 -20.23 -16.82 -11.64
CA LYS A 171 -20.11 -17.87 -12.67
C LYS A 171 -18.65 -18.13 -13.04
N THR A 172 -17.86 -17.08 -13.13
CA THR A 172 -16.42 -17.18 -13.37
C THR A 172 -15.73 -17.93 -12.24
N ASP A 173 -16.08 -17.62 -10.98
CA ASP A 173 -15.52 -18.26 -9.80
C ASP A 173 -15.94 -19.74 -9.70
N MET A 174 -17.19 -20.08 -10.02
CA MET A 174 -17.63 -21.49 -10.13
C MET A 174 -16.76 -22.27 -11.10
N VAL A 175 -16.52 -21.73 -12.31
CA VAL A 175 -15.66 -22.39 -13.31
C VAL A 175 -14.24 -22.54 -12.83
N ASN A 176 -13.67 -21.48 -12.26
CA ASN A 176 -12.28 -21.47 -11.80
C ASN A 176 -12.06 -22.42 -10.62
N LEU A 177 -13.01 -22.53 -9.71
CA LEU A 177 -12.90 -23.28 -8.47
C LEU A 177 -13.38 -24.72 -8.57
N CYS A 178 -14.55 -24.91 -9.18
CA CYS A 178 -15.18 -26.23 -9.30
C CYS A 178 -14.79 -26.91 -10.63
N GLY A 179 -14.17 -26.19 -11.57
CA GLY A 179 -13.83 -26.69 -12.90
C GLY A 179 -14.96 -26.55 -13.93
N GLU A 180 -16.16 -26.24 -13.49
CA GLU A 180 -17.36 -26.03 -14.32
C GLU A 180 -18.36 -25.13 -13.59
N GLU A 181 -19.38 -24.64 -14.32
CA GLU A 181 -20.52 -23.94 -13.71
C GLU A 181 -21.40 -24.96 -12.98
N VAL A 182 -21.59 -24.79 -11.67
CA VAL A 182 -22.38 -25.65 -10.80
C VAL A 182 -23.63 -24.91 -10.29
N SER A 183 -24.51 -25.59 -9.56
CA SER A 183 -25.60 -24.90 -8.86
C SER A 183 -25.10 -24.02 -7.71
N ASP A 184 -25.90 -23.03 -7.31
CA ASP A 184 -25.56 -22.17 -6.16
C ASP A 184 -25.39 -22.97 -4.88
N GLU A 185 -26.18 -24.05 -4.67
CA GLU A 185 -26.06 -24.95 -3.52
C GLU A 185 -24.74 -25.72 -3.54
N GLU A 186 -24.33 -26.25 -4.70
CA GLU A 186 -23.07 -26.98 -4.86
C GLU A 186 -21.88 -26.02 -4.67
N PHE A 187 -21.99 -24.79 -5.17
CA PHE A 187 -20.95 -23.78 -4.97
C PHE A 187 -20.81 -23.39 -3.50
N ALA A 188 -21.92 -23.15 -2.80
CA ALA A 188 -21.91 -22.83 -1.37
C ALA A 188 -21.28 -23.94 -0.54
N GLU A 189 -21.63 -25.22 -0.82
CA GLU A 189 -21.04 -26.38 -0.15
C GLU A 189 -19.54 -26.50 -0.46
N PHE A 190 -19.13 -26.26 -1.69
CA PHE A 190 -17.73 -26.25 -2.08
C PHE A 190 -16.93 -25.18 -1.31
N LEU A 191 -17.42 -23.94 -1.28
CA LEU A 191 -16.76 -22.84 -0.57
C LEU A 191 -16.63 -23.15 0.93
N LYS A 192 -17.70 -23.65 1.54
CA LYS A 192 -17.73 -24.01 2.97
C LYS A 192 -16.80 -25.17 3.30
N SER A 193 -16.85 -26.26 2.54
CA SER A 193 -16.03 -27.45 2.82
C SER A 193 -14.56 -27.27 2.51
N THR A 194 -14.22 -26.43 1.53
CA THR A 194 -12.83 -26.25 1.09
C THR A 194 -12.14 -25.09 1.80
N TYR A 195 -12.86 -23.99 2.04
CA TYR A 195 -12.29 -22.74 2.53
C TYR A 195 -12.92 -22.22 3.82
N TYR A 196 -13.86 -22.98 4.42
CA TYR A 196 -14.69 -22.51 5.54
C TYR A 196 -15.44 -21.21 5.23
N LEU A 197 -15.66 -20.91 3.94
CA LEU A 197 -16.26 -19.65 3.47
C LEU A 197 -17.79 -19.82 3.34
N PRO A 198 -18.60 -19.20 4.22
CA PRO A 198 -20.05 -19.18 4.05
C PRO A 198 -20.43 -18.38 2.81
N ILE A 199 -21.45 -18.82 2.09
CA ILE A 199 -21.92 -18.13 0.88
C ILE A 199 -22.34 -16.67 1.19
N LYS A 200 -22.90 -16.40 2.37
CA LYS A 200 -23.22 -15.04 2.81
C LYS A 200 -21.98 -14.15 2.85
N VAL A 201 -20.86 -14.62 3.39
CA VAL A 201 -19.62 -13.84 3.46
C VAL A 201 -19.03 -13.61 2.07
N TYR A 202 -19.10 -14.63 1.19
CA TYR A 202 -18.72 -14.49 -0.21
C TYR A 202 -19.53 -13.40 -0.91
N ASP A 203 -20.85 -13.40 -0.73
CA ASP A 203 -21.74 -12.40 -1.31
C ASP A 203 -21.45 -11.01 -0.74
N ASP A 204 -21.34 -10.89 0.57
CA ASP A 204 -21.01 -9.65 1.26
C ASP A 204 -19.71 -9.02 0.72
N MET A 205 -18.65 -9.81 0.54
CA MET A 205 -17.38 -9.34 0.00
C MET A 205 -17.50 -8.80 -1.43
N ASN A 206 -18.30 -9.43 -2.27
CA ASN A 206 -18.56 -8.95 -3.63
C ASN A 206 -19.39 -7.66 -3.63
N GLU A 207 -20.41 -7.57 -2.79
CA GLU A 207 -21.31 -6.41 -2.71
C GLU A 207 -20.62 -5.16 -2.16
N ILE A 208 -19.86 -5.28 -1.06
CA ILE A 208 -19.23 -4.11 -0.41
C ILE A 208 -18.26 -3.38 -1.32
N ASN A 209 -17.63 -4.08 -2.26
CA ASN A 209 -16.72 -3.47 -3.22
C ASN A 209 -17.43 -2.43 -4.10
N TYR A 210 -18.60 -2.82 -4.62
CA TYR A 210 -19.42 -1.89 -5.40
C TYR A 210 -20.08 -0.81 -4.53
N LEU A 211 -20.52 -1.15 -3.34
CA LEU A 211 -21.06 -0.15 -2.39
C LEU A 211 -20.02 0.91 -2.05
N TYR A 212 -18.78 0.50 -1.78
CA TYR A 212 -17.66 1.41 -1.53
C TYR A 212 -17.45 2.38 -2.71
N GLN A 213 -17.35 1.84 -3.93
CA GLN A 213 -17.14 2.65 -5.14
C GLN A 213 -18.32 3.58 -5.41
N ASN A 214 -19.56 3.07 -5.29
CA ASN A 214 -20.78 3.86 -5.52
C ASN A 214 -20.89 5.01 -4.48
N CYS A 215 -20.50 4.78 -3.22
CA CYS A 215 -20.47 5.81 -2.20
C CYS A 215 -19.46 6.90 -2.54
N PHE A 216 -18.26 6.51 -2.94
CA PHE A 216 -17.25 7.48 -3.36
C PHE A 216 -17.74 8.31 -4.54
N ALA A 217 -18.24 7.67 -5.61
CA ALA A 217 -18.74 8.35 -6.80
C ALA A 217 -19.93 9.27 -6.49
N LYS A 218 -20.82 8.87 -5.58
CA LYS A 218 -21.94 9.70 -5.15
C LYS A 218 -21.46 10.97 -4.43
N LEU A 219 -20.51 10.84 -3.51
CA LEU A 219 -20.08 11.92 -2.64
C LEU A 219 -19.06 12.85 -3.32
N TYR A 220 -18.15 12.27 -4.11
CA TYR A 220 -17.00 12.99 -4.63
C TYR A 220 -16.89 13.00 -6.16
N GLY A 221 -17.72 12.20 -6.88
CA GLY A 221 -17.53 11.94 -8.31
C GLY A 221 -16.49 10.83 -8.53
N GLU A 222 -16.26 10.47 -9.79
CA GLU A 222 -15.36 9.36 -10.10
C GLU A 222 -13.90 9.69 -9.76
N ASP A 223 -13.48 10.93 -10.02
CA ASP A 223 -12.11 11.41 -9.82
C ASP A 223 -12.00 12.47 -8.69
N GLY A 224 -12.98 12.54 -7.80
CA GLY A 224 -13.01 13.51 -6.72
C GLY A 224 -13.50 14.91 -7.13
N GLU A 225 -14.03 15.09 -8.36
CA GLU A 225 -14.37 16.38 -8.96
C GLU A 225 -15.45 17.17 -8.21
N LYS A 226 -16.23 16.51 -7.32
CA LYS A 226 -17.22 17.17 -6.46
C LYS A 226 -16.61 17.74 -5.17
N LEU A 227 -15.35 17.40 -4.85
CA LEU A 227 -14.66 18.00 -3.70
C LEU A 227 -14.42 19.49 -3.98
N SER A 228 -14.67 20.35 -2.98
CA SER A 228 -14.46 21.78 -3.15
C SER A 228 -12.98 22.13 -3.35
N ASP A 229 -12.71 23.19 -4.13
CA ASP A 229 -11.37 23.71 -4.37
C ASP A 229 -10.65 24.03 -3.05
N GLU A 230 -11.34 24.63 -2.09
CA GLU A 230 -10.80 24.97 -0.77
C GLU A 230 -10.19 23.73 -0.05
N LYS A 231 -10.88 22.58 -0.10
CA LYS A 231 -10.38 21.34 0.52
C LYS A 231 -9.20 20.75 -0.25
N ALA A 232 -9.26 20.79 -1.57
CA ALA A 232 -8.17 20.32 -2.41
C ALA A 232 -6.90 21.18 -2.24
N GLU A 233 -7.06 22.53 -2.14
CA GLU A 233 -5.97 23.46 -1.85
C GLU A 233 -5.38 23.24 -0.45
N ALA A 234 -6.24 23.00 0.56
CA ALA A 234 -5.79 22.68 1.91
C ALA A 234 -4.96 21.39 1.93
N TYR A 235 -5.45 20.34 1.26
CA TYR A 235 -4.71 19.08 1.12
C TYR A 235 -3.34 19.29 0.45
N LEU A 236 -3.30 20.01 -0.68
CA LEU A 236 -2.07 20.27 -1.40
C LEU A 236 -1.04 21.00 -0.53
N LYS A 237 -1.49 21.97 0.24
CA LYS A 237 -0.65 22.73 1.17
C LYS A 237 -0.14 21.83 2.33
N ASP A 238 -1.01 21.02 2.93
CA ASP A 238 -0.68 20.25 4.12
C ASP A 238 0.12 18.98 3.80
N SER A 239 -0.02 18.44 2.57
CA SER A 239 0.73 17.27 2.10
C SER A 239 2.20 17.53 1.86
N GLY A 240 2.59 18.82 1.69
CA GLY A 240 3.98 19.21 1.46
C GLY A 240 4.54 18.83 0.10
N TYR A 241 3.70 18.49 -0.88
CA TYR A 241 4.18 18.25 -2.24
C TYR A 241 4.91 19.47 -2.80
N MET A 242 6.00 19.20 -3.49
CA MET A 242 6.83 20.18 -4.21
C MET A 242 6.94 19.76 -5.66
N ASN A 243 7.15 20.75 -6.55
CA ASN A 243 7.40 20.51 -7.97
C ASN A 243 8.56 21.38 -8.43
N ALA A 244 9.56 20.77 -9.08
CA ALA A 244 10.73 21.48 -9.58
C ALA A 244 11.33 20.81 -10.81
N ALA A 245 11.82 21.63 -11.73
CA ALA A 245 12.74 21.19 -12.76
C ALA A 245 14.18 21.63 -12.38
N HIS A 246 15.17 20.88 -12.83
CA HIS A 246 16.55 21.25 -12.59
C HIS A 246 17.47 20.95 -13.78
N ILE A 247 18.62 21.60 -13.76
CA ILE A 247 19.75 21.34 -14.65
C ILE A 247 20.88 20.88 -13.73
N LEU A 248 21.35 19.65 -13.92
CA LEU A 248 22.43 19.06 -13.12
C LEU A 248 23.72 19.04 -13.93
N PHE A 249 24.79 19.60 -13.34
CA PHE A 249 26.16 19.44 -13.76
C PHE A 249 26.87 18.49 -12.78
N MET A 250 27.00 17.23 -13.19
CA MET A 250 27.54 16.18 -12.31
C MET A 250 29.02 16.40 -11.99
N THR A 251 29.37 16.21 -10.73
CA THR A 251 30.76 16.24 -10.23
C THR A 251 31.26 14.88 -9.77
N VAL A 252 30.42 13.85 -9.96
CA VAL A 252 30.75 12.45 -9.70
C VAL A 252 30.48 11.60 -10.94
N ASP A 253 31.20 10.50 -11.07
CA ASP A 253 30.93 9.52 -12.11
C ASP A 253 29.67 8.72 -11.71
N PRO A 254 28.62 8.69 -12.57
CA PRO A 254 27.35 8.03 -12.21
C PRO A 254 27.44 6.50 -12.07
N SER A 255 28.56 5.89 -12.51
CA SER A 255 28.76 4.44 -12.44
C SER A 255 29.51 4.00 -11.18
N THR A 256 30.36 4.89 -10.63
CA THR A 256 31.28 4.57 -9.51
C THR A 256 31.04 5.42 -8.27
N ASP A 257 30.23 6.48 -8.36
CA ASP A 257 30.07 7.52 -7.33
C ASP A 257 31.38 8.22 -6.93
N GLU A 258 32.47 8.03 -7.69
CA GLU A 258 33.75 8.69 -7.43
C GLU A 258 33.74 10.13 -7.96
N ALA A 259 34.34 11.05 -7.19
CA ALA A 259 34.47 12.44 -7.62
C ALA A 259 35.31 12.54 -8.89
N LEU A 260 34.89 13.43 -9.82
CA LEU A 260 35.66 13.79 -11.00
C LEU A 260 36.92 14.56 -10.56
N ASP A 261 37.84 14.79 -11.49
CA ASP A 261 39.05 15.58 -11.22
C ASP A 261 38.71 17.06 -10.97
N ASP A 262 39.58 17.76 -10.22
CA ASP A 262 39.37 19.16 -9.80
C ASP A 262 39.19 20.12 -10.99
N GLU A 263 39.82 19.87 -12.14
CA GLU A 263 39.72 20.69 -13.33
C GLU A 263 38.32 20.56 -13.93
N THR A 264 37.83 19.33 -14.09
CA THR A 264 36.47 19.04 -14.57
C THR A 264 35.41 19.60 -13.62
N ILE A 265 35.56 19.45 -12.30
CA ILE A 265 34.63 20.03 -11.30
C ILE A 265 34.58 21.56 -11.44
N ALA A 266 35.74 22.21 -11.60
CA ALA A 266 35.79 23.68 -11.79
C ALA A 266 35.11 24.12 -13.08
N GLU A 267 35.22 23.36 -14.17
CA GLU A 267 34.53 23.63 -15.44
C GLU A 267 33.00 23.47 -15.26
N LYS A 268 32.53 22.40 -14.58
CA LYS A 268 31.11 22.19 -14.30
C LYS A 268 30.54 23.33 -13.47
N LYS A 269 31.26 23.78 -12.43
CA LYS A 269 30.85 24.93 -11.63
C LYS A 269 30.75 26.18 -12.45
N ALA A 270 31.73 26.49 -13.32
CA ALA A 270 31.71 27.64 -14.17
C ALA A 270 30.54 27.66 -15.17
N LEU A 271 30.16 26.48 -15.68
CA LEU A 271 28.95 26.32 -16.51
C LEU A 271 27.68 26.60 -15.71
N ALA A 272 27.56 26.05 -14.50
CA ALA A 272 26.42 26.28 -13.61
C ALA A 272 26.29 27.76 -13.27
N ASP A 273 27.39 28.43 -12.86
CA ASP A 273 27.41 29.88 -12.57
C ASP A 273 27.00 30.72 -13.79
N LYS A 274 27.49 30.36 -14.97
CA LYS A 274 27.16 31.05 -16.24
C LYS A 274 25.68 30.97 -16.56
N PHE A 275 25.10 29.77 -16.52
CA PHE A 275 23.71 29.60 -16.91
C PHE A 275 22.73 30.11 -15.83
N ALA A 276 23.05 30.00 -14.56
CA ALA A 276 22.25 30.64 -13.50
C ALA A 276 22.21 32.13 -13.66
N ALA A 277 23.36 32.80 -13.95
CA ALA A 277 23.40 34.22 -14.20
C ALA A 277 22.64 34.64 -15.50
N GLU A 278 22.69 33.81 -16.54
CA GLU A 278 21.91 34.02 -17.77
C GLU A 278 20.41 33.99 -17.48
N LEU A 279 19.95 32.95 -16.80
CA LEU A 279 18.53 32.71 -16.44
C LEU A 279 18.01 33.82 -15.50
N ALA A 280 18.77 34.23 -14.50
CA ALA A 280 18.43 35.32 -13.59
C ALA A 280 18.21 36.66 -14.29
N GLY A 281 18.79 36.86 -15.48
CA GLY A 281 18.59 38.06 -16.32
C GLY A 281 17.27 38.08 -17.10
N ILE A 282 16.51 36.97 -17.14
CA ILE A 282 15.28 36.85 -17.92
C ILE A 282 14.08 37.14 -17.02
N THR A 283 13.35 38.22 -17.28
CA THR A 283 12.20 38.65 -16.49
C THR A 283 10.84 38.17 -17.03
N ASP A 284 10.82 37.73 -18.28
CA ASP A 284 9.64 37.18 -18.94
C ASP A 284 9.55 35.69 -18.64
N THR A 285 8.48 35.24 -17.97
CA THR A 285 8.35 33.87 -17.47
C THR A 285 8.30 32.81 -18.58
N GLU A 286 7.64 33.11 -19.72
CA GLU A 286 7.60 32.19 -20.86
C GLU A 286 8.99 31.97 -21.44
N LYS A 287 9.71 33.08 -21.68
CA LYS A 287 11.10 33.02 -22.19
C LYS A 287 12.07 32.38 -21.22
N LEU A 288 11.83 32.56 -19.90
CA LEU A 288 12.62 31.92 -18.87
C LEU A 288 12.45 30.40 -18.94
N GLN A 289 11.22 29.92 -19.02
CA GLN A 289 10.91 28.48 -19.15
C GLN A 289 11.48 27.89 -20.44
N GLU A 290 11.28 28.57 -21.59
CA GLU A 290 11.85 28.16 -22.88
C GLU A 290 13.37 28.03 -22.78
N ARG A 291 14.05 29.06 -22.23
CA ARG A 291 15.50 29.05 -22.13
C ARG A 291 16.01 28.00 -21.12
N PHE A 292 15.31 27.83 -20.01
CA PHE A 292 15.62 26.78 -19.03
C PHE A 292 15.52 25.38 -19.66
N ALA A 293 14.47 25.11 -20.42
CA ALA A 293 14.28 23.87 -21.14
C ALA A 293 15.39 23.61 -22.17
N GLU A 294 15.79 24.63 -22.99
CA GLU A 294 16.90 24.52 -23.93
C GLU A 294 18.21 24.12 -23.23
N ILE A 295 18.53 24.77 -22.10
CA ILE A 295 19.77 24.48 -21.36
C ILE A 295 19.66 23.08 -20.70
N LYS A 296 18.49 22.72 -20.18
CA LYS A 296 18.24 21.38 -19.62
C LYS A 296 18.47 20.28 -20.67
N ASP A 297 17.90 20.44 -21.85
CA ASP A 297 18.05 19.46 -22.93
C ASP A 297 19.50 19.27 -23.37
N GLU A 298 20.24 20.41 -23.49
CA GLU A 298 21.61 20.39 -24.02
C GLU A 298 22.65 19.99 -22.95
N TYR A 299 22.49 20.42 -21.69
CA TYR A 299 23.55 20.35 -20.68
C TYR A 299 23.21 19.52 -19.44
N CYS A 300 21.94 19.21 -19.19
CA CYS A 300 21.58 18.45 -17.99
C CYS A 300 22.09 17.00 -18.06
N GLU A 301 22.85 16.62 -17.05
CA GLU A 301 23.46 15.29 -16.92
C GLU A 301 22.64 14.37 -15.99
N ASP A 302 21.49 14.81 -15.52
CA ASP A 302 20.59 13.98 -14.74
C ASP A 302 20.09 12.78 -15.56
N THR A 303 20.33 11.57 -15.05
CA THR A 303 19.92 10.33 -15.68
C THR A 303 18.40 10.14 -15.68
N GLY A 304 17.69 10.81 -14.78
CA GLY A 304 16.23 10.79 -14.68
C GLY A 304 15.50 11.73 -15.63
N LYS A 305 16.21 12.64 -16.35
CA LYS A 305 15.59 13.70 -17.15
C LYS A 305 14.63 13.19 -18.23
N GLU A 306 14.88 12.01 -18.78
CA GLU A 306 14.04 11.37 -19.81
C GLU A 306 12.71 10.86 -19.23
N ALA A 307 12.76 10.34 -17.99
CA ALA A 307 11.59 9.83 -17.29
C ALA A 307 10.72 10.96 -16.70
N TYR A 308 11.34 12.10 -16.39
CA TYR A 308 10.69 13.27 -15.78
C TYR A 308 10.91 14.55 -16.61
N PRO A 309 10.42 14.60 -17.86
CA PRO A 309 10.67 15.72 -18.76
C PRO A 309 10.11 17.03 -18.22
N ASP A 310 8.98 16.99 -17.53
CA ASP A 310 8.27 18.16 -16.98
C ASP A 310 8.72 18.54 -15.56
N GLY A 311 9.72 17.87 -15.02
CA GLY A 311 10.21 18.06 -13.65
C GLY A 311 9.77 16.97 -12.68
N TYR A 312 10.14 17.14 -11.42
CA TYR A 312 9.93 16.18 -10.35
C TYR A 312 8.86 16.67 -9.40
N ILE A 313 7.82 15.86 -9.19
CA ILE A 313 6.85 16.04 -8.10
C ILE A 313 7.25 15.10 -6.97
N PHE A 314 7.47 15.64 -5.79
CA PHE A 314 8.03 14.90 -4.66
C PHE A 314 7.52 15.44 -3.32
N THR A 315 7.70 14.65 -2.25
CA THR A 315 7.36 15.02 -0.87
C THR A 315 8.64 15.19 -0.04
N PRO A 316 8.59 15.85 1.11
CA PRO A 316 9.75 16.01 2.01
C PRO A 316 10.42 14.68 2.33
N GLY A 317 11.75 14.66 2.26
CA GLY A 317 12.58 13.48 2.50
C GLY A 317 12.81 12.59 1.28
N THR A 318 12.31 12.99 0.10
CA THR A 318 12.50 12.25 -1.15
C THR A 318 13.79 12.63 -1.87
N MET A 319 14.12 13.94 -1.89
CA MET A 319 15.30 14.48 -2.57
C MET A 319 16.40 14.76 -1.55
N VAL A 320 17.61 15.10 -2.04
CA VAL A 320 18.69 15.57 -1.15
C VAL A 320 18.30 16.89 -0.50
N THR A 321 18.72 17.07 0.76
CA THR A 321 18.30 18.19 1.61
C THR A 321 18.53 19.56 0.93
N GLU A 322 19.67 19.74 0.29
CA GLU A 322 20.05 21.00 -0.36
C GLU A 322 19.08 21.35 -1.51
N PHE A 323 18.58 20.31 -2.20
CA PHE A 323 17.58 20.49 -3.26
C PHE A 323 16.21 20.87 -2.68
N GLU A 324 15.72 20.12 -1.68
CA GLU A 324 14.44 20.38 -1.02
C GLU A 324 14.38 21.76 -0.37
N ASP A 325 15.41 22.14 0.39
CA ASP A 325 15.51 23.43 1.04
C ASP A 325 15.48 24.58 0.02
N THR A 326 16.15 24.37 -1.13
CA THR A 326 16.15 25.34 -2.20
C THR A 326 14.76 25.48 -2.82
N VAL A 327 14.10 24.37 -3.17
CA VAL A 327 12.73 24.42 -3.75
C VAL A 327 11.77 25.10 -2.78
N ASN A 328 11.87 24.83 -1.48
CA ASN A 328 11.03 25.47 -0.46
C ASN A 328 11.24 26.98 -0.36
N ALA A 329 12.44 27.46 -0.63
CA ALA A 329 12.78 28.89 -0.56
C ALA A 329 12.41 29.68 -1.83
N LEU A 330 12.18 29.00 -2.96
CA LEU A 330 11.85 29.64 -4.24
C LEU A 330 10.34 29.92 -4.35
N GLU A 331 10.00 31.00 -5.07
CA GLU A 331 8.66 31.25 -5.59
C GLU A 331 8.44 30.47 -6.92
N ASP A 332 7.20 30.31 -7.34
CA ASP A 332 6.88 29.65 -8.60
C ASP A 332 7.58 30.34 -9.78
N TYR A 333 8.20 29.52 -10.63
CA TYR A 333 9.06 29.93 -11.76
C TYR A 333 10.33 30.71 -11.38
N GLN A 334 10.63 30.84 -10.10
CA GLN A 334 11.93 31.37 -9.69
C GLN A 334 13.01 30.31 -9.90
N VAL A 335 14.19 30.77 -10.35
CA VAL A 335 15.39 29.94 -10.59
C VAL A 335 16.41 30.24 -9.50
N SER A 336 17.06 29.18 -8.99
CA SER A 336 18.09 29.27 -7.97
C SER A 336 19.44 29.74 -8.53
N GLU A 337 20.32 30.23 -7.65
CA GLU A 337 21.77 30.18 -7.87
C GLU A 337 22.19 28.67 -7.90
N PRO A 338 23.41 28.34 -8.39
CA PRO A 338 23.88 26.95 -8.35
C PRO A 338 23.92 26.40 -6.93
N VAL A 339 23.25 25.27 -6.72
CA VAL A 339 23.16 24.55 -5.44
C VAL A 339 24.05 23.32 -5.51
N GLU A 340 24.99 23.20 -4.59
CA GLU A 340 25.89 22.05 -4.52
C GLU A 340 25.25 20.91 -3.71
N SER A 341 25.29 19.72 -4.24
CA SER A 341 24.88 18.47 -3.58
C SER A 341 25.96 17.39 -3.77
N ARG A 342 25.75 16.22 -3.22
CA ARG A 342 26.64 15.06 -3.44
C ARG A 342 26.76 14.64 -4.91
N TYR A 343 25.82 15.04 -5.77
CA TYR A 343 25.81 14.69 -7.20
C TYR A 343 26.47 15.74 -8.08
N GLY A 344 26.54 16.99 -7.62
CA GLY A 344 27.10 18.10 -8.38
C GLY A 344 26.36 19.41 -8.15
N TYR A 345 26.38 20.28 -9.16
CA TYR A 345 25.76 21.61 -9.12
C TYR A 345 24.42 21.58 -9.81
N HIS A 346 23.35 21.96 -9.10
CA HIS A 346 21.99 22.06 -9.60
C HIS A 346 21.61 23.52 -9.83
N ILE A 347 21.00 23.83 -10.97
CA ILE A 347 20.20 25.03 -11.16
C ILE A 347 18.74 24.59 -11.11
N ILE A 348 17.98 25.09 -10.15
CA ILE A 348 16.65 24.60 -9.83
C ILE A 348 15.62 25.67 -10.17
N MET A 349 14.56 25.31 -10.87
CA MET A 349 13.38 26.15 -11.09
C MET A 349 12.19 25.52 -10.37
N ARG A 350 11.59 26.23 -9.42
CA ARG A 350 10.35 25.79 -8.78
C ARG A 350 9.22 25.88 -9.80
N LEU A 351 8.41 24.83 -9.87
CA LEU A 351 7.22 24.78 -10.71
C LEU A 351 5.95 24.83 -9.87
N PRO A 352 4.87 25.46 -10.37
CA PRO A 352 3.61 25.53 -9.64
C PRO A 352 2.96 24.14 -9.50
N LEU A 353 2.23 23.97 -8.41
CA LEU A 353 1.28 22.90 -8.21
C LEU A 353 -0.13 23.48 -8.14
N THR A 354 -1.06 22.79 -8.78
CA THR A 354 -2.48 23.09 -8.70
C THR A 354 -3.26 21.91 -8.18
N ILE A 355 -4.50 22.13 -7.80
CA ILE A 355 -5.39 21.05 -7.33
C ILE A 355 -5.66 19.98 -8.40
N ASP A 356 -5.43 20.32 -9.67
CA ASP A 356 -5.59 19.42 -10.82
C ASP A 356 -4.25 18.84 -11.32
N THR A 357 -3.13 19.20 -10.67
CA THR A 357 -1.84 18.57 -10.97
C THR A 357 -1.87 17.11 -10.57
N VAL A 358 -1.45 16.22 -11.47
CA VAL A 358 -1.27 14.79 -11.17
C VAL A 358 -0.06 14.64 -10.25
N LEU A 359 -0.30 14.31 -8.99
CA LEU A 359 0.76 14.19 -7.97
C LEU A 359 1.41 12.81 -7.95
N LYS A 360 0.65 11.79 -8.29
CA LYS A 360 1.13 10.40 -8.40
C LYS A 360 0.20 9.58 -9.29
N THR A 361 0.68 8.41 -9.65
CA THR A 361 -0.13 7.40 -10.36
C THR A 361 -0.39 6.24 -9.41
N SER A 362 -1.61 5.70 -9.40
CA SER A 362 -1.94 4.50 -8.63
C SER A 362 -1.25 3.26 -9.23
N ASP A 363 -1.21 2.16 -8.47
CA ASP A 363 -0.67 0.87 -8.94
C ASP A 363 -1.40 0.33 -10.18
N SER A 364 -2.68 0.72 -10.37
CA SER A 364 -3.46 0.40 -11.56
C SER A 364 -3.19 1.32 -12.76
N GLY A 365 -2.30 2.31 -12.62
CA GLY A 365 -1.98 3.28 -13.66
C GLY A 365 -2.91 4.49 -13.73
N THR A 366 -3.83 4.68 -12.77
CA THR A 366 -4.74 5.82 -12.73
C THR A 366 -4.03 7.07 -12.22
N PRO A 367 -4.04 8.21 -12.96
CA PRO A 367 -3.49 9.46 -12.47
C PRO A 367 -4.30 10.00 -11.28
N LEU A 368 -3.62 10.41 -10.22
CA LEU A 368 -4.23 10.96 -9.01
C LEU A 368 -3.82 12.41 -8.82
N THR A 369 -4.79 13.30 -8.96
CA THR A 369 -4.62 14.75 -8.71
C THR A 369 -4.66 15.06 -7.21
N ALA A 370 -4.26 16.27 -6.82
CA ALA A 370 -4.40 16.73 -5.44
C ALA A 370 -5.87 16.65 -4.97
N ARG A 371 -6.82 16.99 -5.84
CA ARG A 371 -8.26 16.89 -5.58
C ARG A 371 -8.70 15.45 -5.34
N ALA A 372 -8.27 14.52 -6.22
CA ALA A 372 -8.59 13.10 -6.08
C ALA A 372 -8.01 12.50 -4.79
N LEU A 373 -6.77 12.86 -4.45
CA LEU A 373 -6.13 12.42 -3.21
C LEU A 373 -6.82 12.98 -1.96
N ALA A 374 -7.21 14.25 -1.99
CA ALA A 374 -7.97 14.88 -0.91
C ALA A 374 -9.36 14.24 -0.73
N ALA A 375 -10.04 13.91 -1.84
CA ALA A 375 -11.32 13.20 -1.80
C ALA A 375 -11.18 11.80 -1.21
N ASN A 376 -10.16 11.05 -1.61
CA ASN A 376 -9.86 9.73 -1.07
C ASN A 376 -9.54 9.79 0.43
N GLN A 377 -8.77 10.79 0.88
CA GLN A 377 -8.47 10.97 2.28
C GLN A 377 -9.75 11.27 3.10
N GLU A 378 -10.57 12.25 2.67
CA GLU A 378 -11.80 12.59 3.37
C GLU A 378 -12.79 11.40 3.39
N TYR A 379 -12.83 10.63 2.31
CA TYR A 379 -13.66 9.43 2.25
C TYR A 379 -13.19 8.36 3.25
N GLY A 380 -11.88 8.10 3.31
CA GLY A 380 -11.28 7.20 4.29
C GLY A 380 -11.61 7.63 5.72
N GLU A 381 -11.42 8.92 6.06
CA GLU A 381 -11.74 9.45 7.39
C GLU A 381 -13.21 9.28 7.78
N LYS A 382 -14.14 9.39 6.84
CA LYS A 382 -15.57 9.14 7.08
C LYS A 382 -15.89 7.67 7.30
N LEU A 383 -15.24 6.79 6.53
CA LEU A 383 -15.41 5.35 6.72
C LEU A 383 -14.79 4.89 8.04
N ASP A 384 -13.62 5.42 8.41
CA ASP A 384 -12.98 5.14 9.70
C ASP A 384 -13.88 5.57 10.85
N ALA A 385 -14.49 6.76 10.78
CA ALA A 385 -15.43 7.23 11.77
C ALA A 385 -16.70 6.36 11.87
N CYS A 386 -17.19 5.85 10.73
CA CYS A 386 -18.29 4.89 10.71
C CYS A 386 -17.88 3.55 11.34
N ASN A 387 -16.69 3.05 10.99
CA ASN A 387 -16.12 1.81 11.51
C ASN A 387 -15.93 1.88 13.04
N ASP A 388 -15.39 2.97 13.54
CA ASP A 388 -15.21 3.22 14.98
C ASP A 388 -16.55 3.31 15.72
N GLY A 389 -17.61 3.70 15.00
CA GLY A 389 -18.98 3.81 15.53
C GLY A 389 -19.77 2.50 15.52
N ILE A 390 -19.24 1.40 15.01
CA ILE A 390 -19.91 0.08 15.04
C ILE A 390 -19.92 -0.47 16.47
N GLU A 391 -21.11 -0.70 17.01
CA GLU A 391 -21.27 -1.32 18.34
C GLU A 391 -21.13 -2.86 18.24
N ILE A 392 -20.21 -3.40 19.03
CA ILE A 392 -20.02 -4.87 19.14
C ILE A 392 -20.53 -5.32 20.49
N VAL A 393 -21.42 -6.32 20.47
CA VAL A 393 -21.96 -6.94 21.70
C VAL A 393 -21.77 -8.45 21.62
N TYR A 394 -20.90 -8.98 22.46
CA TYR A 394 -20.65 -10.43 22.55
C TYR A 394 -21.78 -11.13 23.31
N THR A 395 -22.10 -12.36 22.93
CA THR A 395 -22.93 -13.23 23.74
C THR A 395 -22.18 -13.66 25.01
N ASP A 396 -22.91 -14.06 26.05
CA ASP A 396 -22.33 -14.51 27.33
C ASP A 396 -21.35 -15.70 27.11
N ALA A 397 -21.68 -16.61 26.17
CA ALA A 397 -20.87 -17.78 25.86
C ALA A 397 -19.57 -17.40 25.11
N PHE A 398 -19.55 -16.26 24.45
CA PHE A 398 -18.40 -15.81 23.63
C PHE A 398 -17.55 -14.74 24.30
N THR A 399 -18.00 -14.21 25.43
CA THR A 399 -17.25 -13.22 26.20
C THR A 399 -15.91 -13.81 26.67
N GLY A 400 -14.79 -13.20 26.23
CA GLY A 400 -13.43 -13.68 26.55
C GLY A 400 -12.95 -14.82 25.67
N PHE A 401 -13.57 -15.04 24.51
CA PHE A 401 -13.09 -15.99 23.50
C PHE A 401 -11.62 -15.71 23.12
N GLY A 402 -10.88 -16.78 22.88
CA GLY A 402 -9.49 -16.74 22.41
C GLY A 402 -9.06 -18.05 21.78
N ILE A 403 -7.99 -18.01 20.99
CA ILE A 403 -7.53 -19.17 20.21
C ILE A 403 -6.39 -19.95 20.86
N ALA A 404 -5.97 -19.57 22.08
CA ALA A 404 -4.78 -20.14 22.75
C ALA A 404 -4.84 -21.67 22.92
N ASP A 405 -6.02 -22.23 23.23
CA ASP A 405 -6.21 -23.66 23.44
C ASP A 405 -6.11 -24.49 22.15
N TYR A 406 -6.12 -23.86 21.00
CA TYR A 406 -6.08 -24.48 19.67
C TYR A 406 -4.71 -24.36 18.99
N ILE A 407 -3.70 -23.79 19.65
CA ILE A 407 -2.32 -23.69 19.15
C ILE A 407 -1.55 -24.94 19.61
N LYS A 408 -1.13 -25.81 18.66
CA LYS A 408 -0.50 -27.11 18.94
C LYS A 408 0.82 -27.29 18.24
#